data_c54697c3816847812430ae81bf58e280
#
_entry.id   c54697c3816847812430ae81bf58e280
#
_cell.length_a   1.000
_cell.length_b   1.000
_cell.length_c   1.000
_cell.angle_alpha   90.00
_cell.angle_beta   90.00
_cell.angle_gamma   90.00
#
_symmetry.space_group_name_H-M   'P 1'
#
loop_
_entity.id
_entity.type
_entity.pdbx_description
1 polymer ?
#
loop_
_entity_poly.entity_id
_entity_poly.type
_entity_poly.pdbx_seq_one_letter_code
_entity_poly.pdbx_strand_id
1 'polypeptide(L)'
;MEKPILKKLYFSPVKSLSFSSKKNLKIKKNLGIMNDRIFAFTRLISETEANDYKKDPSKRNLKFFLTLKNSPFLNKYNLEYKENELKMLIKKKLIKKIDLNDDNNLKLISEELIKRETIKNYFPYLIKNVNSPFFDTMPQNSISLINISSIKDFEKKIDHKIDHERFRGNIYINNIKPWTEFSWINKKIIINDCSFIVLKKIPRCSATNLRLNSDIFDINVPQKLREVYGHIDMGVYLKPLNNGTININDTIKLS
;
A
#
# COMPACT_ATOMS: atom_id res chain seq x y z
N MET A 1 -22.62 18.73 -12.29
CA MET A 1 -21.26 18.44 -11.80
C MET A 1 -20.89 17.03 -12.21
N GLU A 2 -19.72 16.83 -12.77
CA GLU A 2 -19.21 15.50 -13.09
C GLU A 2 -19.06 14.67 -11.82
N LYS A 3 -19.45 13.39 -11.88
CA LYS A 3 -19.30 12.48 -10.74
C LYS A 3 -17.84 12.01 -10.63
N PRO A 4 -17.30 11.89 -9.41
CA PRO A 4 -15.98 11.28 -9.23
C PRO A 4 -15.97 9.86 -9.78
N ILE A 5 -14.88 9.50 -10.49
CA ILE A 5 -14.72 8.20 -11.16
C ILE A 5 -13.43 7.53 -10.65
N LEU A 6 -13.48 6.23 -10.44
CA LEU A 6 -12.32 5.40 -10.16
C LEU A 6 -11.45 5.29 -11.41
N LYS A 7 -10.25 5.85 -11.37
CA LYS A 7 -9.35 5.90 -12.53
C LYS A 7 -8.28 4.83 -12.51
N LYS A 8 -7.76 4.51 -11.32
CA LYS A 8 -6.74 3.47 -11.14
C LYS A 8 -6.95 2.76 -9.80
N LEU A 9 -6.68 1.47 -9.81
CA LEU A 9 -6.77 0.59 -8.66
C LEU A 9 -5.45 -0.15 -8.47
N TYR A 10 -4.95 -0.21 -7.23
CA TYR A 10 -3.68 -0.84 -6.91
C TYR A 10 -3.76 -1.62 -5.59
N PHE A 11 -2.97 -2.67 -5.49
CA PHE A 11 -2.68 -3.31 -4.22
C PHE A 11 -1.28 -3.96 -4.23
N SER A 12 -0.77 -4.29 -3.06
CA SER A 12 0.45 -5.09 -2.91
C SER A 12 0.20 -6.23 -1.94
N PRO A 13 0.45 -7.48 -2.31
CA PRO A 13 0.30 -8.60 -1.38
C PRO A 13 1.31 -8.55 -0.24
N VAL A 14 2.41 -7.81 -0.41
CA VAL A 14 3.49 -7.71 0.57
C VAL A 14 3.63 -6.28 1.08
N LYS A 15 3.73 -6.14 2.42
CA LYS A 15 4.00 -4.88 3.09
C LYS A 15 5.25 -4.21 2.50
N SER A 16 5.16 -2.91 2.23
CA SER A 16 6.26 -2.04 1.78
C SER A 16 6.85 -2.34 0.39
N LEU A 17 6.36 -3.33 -0.34
CA LEU A 17 6.77 -3.55 -1.73
C LEU A 17 5.93 -2.74 -2.72
N SER A 18 6.39 -2.64 -3.96
CA SER A 18 5.71 -1.91 -5.03
C SER A 18 4.30 -2.45 -5.28
N PHE A 19 3.38 -1.57 -5.64
CA PHE A 19 2.00 -1.91 -5.91
C PHE A 19 1.81 -2.40 -7.35
N SER A 20 0.86 -3.32 -7.53
CA SER A 20 0.43 -3.78 -8.86
C SER A 20 -0.92 -3.16 -9.23
N SER A 21 -1.04 -2.69 -10.46
CA SER A 21 -2.30 -2.20 -11.03
C SER A 21 -3.30 -3.35 -11.21
N LYS A 22 -4.59 -3.09 -10.95
CA LYS A 22 -5.69 -4.04 -11.10
C LYS A 22 -6.87 -3.39 -11.82
N LYS A 23 -7.68 -4.20 -12.53
CA LYS A 23 -8.95 -3.75 -13.14
C LYS A 23 -10.07 -3.66 -12.10
N ASN A 24 -10.02 -4.50 -11.07
CA ASN A 24 -10.97 -4.52 -9.95
C ASN A 24 -10.27 -4.89 -8.64
N LEU A 25 -10.95 -4.59 -7.52
CA LEU A 25 -10.54 -4.98 -6.17
C LEU A 25 -11.73 -5.59 -5.44
N LYS A 26 -11.52 -6.77 -4.85
CA LYS A 26 -12.49 -7.40 -3.95
C LYS A 26 -12.36 -6.81 -2.56
N ILE A 27 -13.45 -6.29 -2.02
CA ILE A 27 -13.53 -5.62 -0.73
C ILE A 27 -14.16 -6.56 0.29
N LYS A 28 -13.59 -6.62 1.50
CA LYS A 28 -14.15 -7.32 2.66
C LYS A 28 -14.28 -6.37 3.84
N LYS A 29 -15.46 -6.35 4.48
CA LYS A 29 -15.84 -5.43 5.56
C LYS A 29 -14.79 -5.28 6.65
N ASN A 30 -14.23 -6.37 7.16
CA ASN A 30 -13.30 -6.36 8.29
C ASN A 30 -11.83 -6.51 7.88
N LEU A 31 -11.53 -6.58 6.59
CA LEU A 31 -10.20 -6.89 6.07
C LEU A 31 -9.65 -5.78 5.15
N GLY A 32 -10.51 -4.97 4.56
CA GLY A 32 -10.12 -4.02 3.53
C GLY A 32 -10.10 -4.67 2.15
N ILE A 33 -9.01 -4.56 1.42
CA ILE A 33 -8.83 -5.20 0.11
C ILE A 33 -8.35 -6.64 0.32
N MET A 34 -9.00 -7.60 -0.35
CA MET A 34 -8.63 -9.01 -0.28
C MET A 34 -7.19 -9.21 -0.78
N ASN A 35 -6.41 -9.95 0.00
CA ASN A 35 -4.98 -10.25 -0.25
C ASN A 35 -4.02 -9.02 -0.24
N ASP A 36 -4.48 -7.85 0.18
CA ASP A 36 -3.59 -6.69 0.32
C ASP A 36 -2.75 -6.83 1.61
N ARG A 37 -1.42 -6.74 1.47
CA ARG A 37 -0.45 -6.80 2.57
C ARG A 37 -0.54 -8.05 3.47
N ILE A 38 -0.94 -9.19 2.90
CA ILE A 38 -1.00 -10.47 3.63
C ILE A 38 0.37 -11.07 3.93
N PHE A 39 1.43 -10.53 3.35
CA PHE A 39 2.82 -10.89 3.63
C PHE A 39 3.60 -9.71 4.19
N ALA A 40 4.61 -10.00 5.01
CA ALA A 40 5.61 -9.02 5.46
C ALA A 40 6.96 -9.67 5.69
N PHE A 41 8.05 -8.94 5.41
CA PHE A 41 9.39 -9.33 5.83
C PHE A 41 9.64 -8.84 7.25
N THR A 42 10.15 -9.73 8.11
CA THR A 42 10.62 -9.38 9.47
C THR A 42 12.06 -8.86 9.44
N ARG A 43 12.52 -8.28 10.54
CA ARG A 43 13.91 -7.86 10.76
C ARG A 43 14.28 -7.97 12.22
N LEU A 44 15.54 -8.35 12.51
CA LEU A 44 16.11 -8.35 13.85
C LEU A 44 15.32 -9.19 14.88
N ILE A 45 14.71 -10.26 14.43
CA ILE A 45 14.02 -11.24 15.28
C ILE A 45 14.39 -12.67 14.87
N SER A 46 14.20 -13.61 15.78
CA SER A 46 14.38 -15.03 15.55
C SER A 46 13.25 -15.63 14.70
N GLU A 47 13.43 -16.84 14.22
CA GLU A 47 12.40 -17.59 13.52
C GLU A 47 11.17 -17.88 14.40
N THR A 48 11.40 -18.18 15.68
CA THR A 48 10.35 -18.40 16.67
C THR A 48 9.49 -17.16 16.84
N GLU A 49 10.09 -15.98 17.01
CA GLU A 49 9.37 -14.71 17.09
C GLU A 49 8.64 -14.36 15.79
N ALA A 50 9.23 -14.66 14.63
CA ALA A 50 8.57 -14.47 13.33
C ALA A 50 7.31 -15.34 13.21
N ASN A 51 7.36 -16.60 13.69
CA ASN A 51 6.22 -17.49 13.77
C ASN A 51 5.14 -16.99 14.76
N ASP A 52 5.54 -16.42 15.88
CA ASP A 52 4.63 -15.76 16.82
C ASP A 52 3.91 -14.58 16.15
N TYR A 53 4.62 -13.72 15.43
CA TYR A 53 4.04 -12.60 14.68
C TYR A 53 3.11 -13.04 13.55
N LYS A 54 3.39 -14.20 12.94
CA LYS A 54 2.49 -14.83 11.96
C LYS A 54 1.18 -15.24 12.61
N LYS A 55 1.22 -15.89 13.80
CA LYS A 55 0.07 -16.45 14.49
C LYS A 55 -0.73 -15.41 15.26
N ASP A 56 -0.05 -14.53 16.00
CA ASP A 56 -0.67 -13.58 16.92
C ASP A 56 -0.41 -12.11 16.50
N PRO A 57 -1.40 -11.44 15.90
CA PRO A 57 -1.27 -10.03 15.50
C PRO A 57 -1.02 -9.07 16.67
N SER A 58 -1.42 -9.40 17.91
CA SER A 58 -1.25 -8.54 19.08
C SER A 58 0.21 -8.40 19.50
N LYS A 59 1.03 -9.40 19.22
CA LYS A 59 2.47 -9.39 19.47
C LYS A 59 3.28 -8.53 18.49
N ARG A 60 2.68 -8.15 17.33
CA ARG A 60 3.38 -7.46 16.25
C ARG A 60 3.85 -6.07 16.65
N ASN A 61 5.15 -5.83 16.50
CA ASN A 61 5.74 -4.50 16.66
C ASN A 61 6.36 -4.05 15.33
N LEU A 62 5.94 -2.88 14.85
CA LEU A 62 6.34 -2.34 13.54
C LEU A 62 7.85 -2.17 13.37
N LYS A 63 8.61 -1.96 14.45
CA LYS A 63 10.07 -1.85 14.40
C LYS A 63 10.77 -3.12 13.91
N PHE A 64 10.10 -4.27 14.03
CA PHE A 64 10.62 -5.58 13.63
C PHE A 64 10.16 -6.02 12.23
N PHE A 65 9.64 -5.09 11.43
CA PHE A 65 9.35 -5.33 10.03
C PHE A 65 10.24 -4.48 9.12
N LEU A 66 10.59 -5.02 7.95
CA LEU A 66 11.17 -4.24 6.88
C LEU A 66 10.12 -3.27 6.34
N THR A 67 10.51 -2.00 6.23
CA THR A 67 9.67 -0.92 5.70
C THR A 67 10.47 -0.06 4.74
N LEU A 68 9.82 0.74 3.90
CA LEU A 68 10.52 1.68 3.02
C LEU A 68 11.33 2.74 3.78
N LYS A 69 11.04 2.96 5.06
CA LYS A 69 11.82 3.89 5.90
C LYS A 69 13.16 3.32 6.35
N ASN A 70 13.19 2.03 6.71
CA ASN A 70 14.40 1.36 7.21
C ASN A 70 15.09 0.48 6.16
N SER A 71 14.44 0.22 5.03
CA SER A 71 14.89 -0.66 3.97
C SER A 71 14.39 -0.15 2.61
N PRO A 72 14.92 1.02 2.13
CA PRO A 72 14.49 1.65 0.88
C PRO A 72 14.58 0.75 -0.33
N PHE A 73 15.53 -0.20 -0.34
CA PHE A 73 15.73 -1.18 -1.40
C PHE A 73 14.47 -2.00 -1.73
N LEU A 74 13.54 -2.18 -0.77
CA LEU A 74 12.27 -2.88 -0.99
C LEU A 74 11.46 -2.25 -2.13
N ASN A 75 11.63 -0.96 -2.40
CA ASN A 75 10.92 -0.26 -3.47
C ASN A 75 11.32 -0.72 -4.89
N LYS A 76 12.44 -1.44 -5.03
CA LYS A 76 12.88 -2.05 -6.30
C LYS A 76 12.08 -3.31 -6.65
N TYR A 77 11.43 -3.93 -5.65
CA TYR A 77 10.79 -5.23 -5.78
C TYR A 77 9.28 -5.12 -5.90
N ASN A 78 8.72 -6.02 -6.69
CA ASN A 78 7.29 -6.31 -6.74
C ASN A 78 7.09 -7.79 -6.46
N LEU A 79 6.09 -8.16 -5.67
CA LEU A 79 5.64 -9.54 -5.53
C LEU A 79 4.22 -9.68 -6.06
N GLU A 80 4.03 -10.65 -6.95
CA GLU A 80 2.74 -11.04 -7.47
C GLU A 80 2.28 -12.32 -6.78
N TYR A 81 1.08 -12.28 -6.22
CA TYR A 81 0.43 -13.42 -5.58
C TYR A 81 -0.82 -13.79 -6.35
N LYS A 82 -0.89 -15.03 -6.78
CA LYS A 82 -2.05 -15.59 -7.46
C LYS A 82 -2.21 -17.06 -7.04
N GLU A 83 -3.40 -17.41 -6.51
CA GLU A 83 -3.69 -18.78 -6.04
C GLU A 83 -2.65 -19.24 -5.02
N ASN A 84 -1.89 -20.29 -5.35
CA ASN A 84 -0.82 -20.81 -4.52
C ASN A 84 0.58 -20.46 -5.05
N GLU A 85 0.70 -19.38 -5.84
CA GLU A 85 1.96 -18.99 -6.45
C GLU A 85 2.37 -17.60 -5.98
N LEU A 86 3.64 -17.43 -5.62
CA LEU A 86 4.26 -16.14 -5.34
C LEU A 86 5.45 -15.92 -6.27
N LYS A 87 5.42 -14.80 -7.00
CA LYS A 87 6.51 -14.38 -7.91
C LYS A 87 7.16 -13.12 -7.37
N MET A 88 8.49 -13.12 -7.31
CA MET A 88 9.31 -11.94 -7.02
C MET A 88 9.86 -11.36 -8.32
N LEU A 89 9.67 -10.06 -8.52
CA LEU A 89 10.08 -9.35 -9.73
C LEU A 89 10.90 -8.10 -9.39
N ILE A 90 11.80 -7.74 -10.32
CA ILE A 90 12.46 -6.42 -10.38
C ILE A 90 12.23 -5.85 -11.78
N LYS A 91 11.70 -4.61 -11.87
CA LYS A 91 11.41 -3.96 -13.18
C LYS A 91 10.63 -4.90 -14.13
N LYS A 92 9.63 -5.60 -13.60
CA LYS A 92 8.79 -6.60 -14.31
C LYS A 92 9.53 -7.88 -14.75
N LYS A 93 10.82 -8.03 -14.48
CA LYS A 93 11.57 -9.26 -14.76
C LYS A 93 11.41 -10.23 -13.60
N LEU A 94 11.03 -11.48 -13.90
CA LEU A 94 10.91 -12.55 -12.91
C LEU A 94 12.30 -12.90 -12.34
N ILE A 95 12.40 -12.89 -11.01
CA ILE A 95 13.61 -13.21 -10.26
C ILE A 95 13.48 -14.57 -9.58
N LYS A 96 12.36 -14.79 -8.90
CA LYS A 96 12.07 -16.04 -8.18
C LYS A 96 10.57 -16.34 -8.26
N LYS A 97 10.26 -17.61 -8.38
CA LYS A 97 8.90 -18.14 -8.30
C LYS A 97 8.87 -19.27 -7.29
N ILE A 98 7.86 -19.30 -6.45
CA ILE A 98 7.64 -20.36 -5.46
C ILE A 98 6.19 -20.81 -5.47
N ASP A 99 5.97 -22.08 -5.11
CA ASP A 99 4.68 -22.64 -4.76
C ASP A 99 4.43 -22.45 -3.24
N LEU A 100 3.23 -22.07 -2.87
CA LEU A 100 2.81 -21.81 -1.49
C LEU A 100 2.00 -22.96 -0.88
N ASN A 101 1.96 -24.13 -1.52
CA ASN A 101 1.41 -25.35 -0.90
C ASN A 101 2.23 -25.81 0.31
N ASP A 102 3.53 -25.43 0.31
CA ASP A 102 4.41 -25.56 1.47
C ASP A 102 4.86 -24.16 1.94
N ASP A 103 4.48 -23.80 3.16
CA ASP A 103 4.86 -22.53 3.79
C ASP A 103 6.39 -22.37 3.94
N ASN A 104 7.15 -23.46 3.99
CA ASN A 104 8.62 -23.43 4.04
C ASN A 104 9.22 -22.77 2.80
N ASN A 105 8.52 -22.81 1.66
CA ASN A 105 8.95 -22.16 0.44
C ASN A 105 9.06 -20.63 0.55
N LEU A 106 8.39 -19.99 1.53
CA LEU A 106 8.55 -18.56 1.79
C LEU A 106 10.00 -18.18 2.11
N LYS A 107 10.77 -19.11 2.71
CA LYS A 107 12.19 -18.91 3.00
C LYS A 107 13.00 -18.65 1.72
N LEU A 108 12.65 -19.28 0.62
CA LEU A 108 13.32 -19.11 -0.68
C LEU A 108 13.23 -17.67 -1.22
N ILE A 109 12.16 -16.94 -0.90
CA ILE A 109 12.03 -15.51 -1.24
C ILE A 109 12.94 -14.67 -0.35
N SER A 110 13.05 -15.01 0.94
CA SER A 110 13.96 -14.33 1.88
C SER A 110 15.42 -14.52 1.51
N GLU A 111 15.80 -15.74 1.12
CA GLU A 111 17.15 -16.07 0.63
C GLU A 111 17.49 -15.31 -0.65
N GLU A 112 16.53 -15.20 -1.59
CA GLU A 112 16.73 -14.44 -2.81
C GLU A 112 16.90 -12.94 -2.53
N LEU A 113 16.19 -12.39 -1.52
CA LEU A 113 16.35 -11.02 -1.09
C LEU A 113 17.74 -10.78 -0.49
N ILE A 114 18.21 -11.64 0.42
CA ILE A 114 19.56 -11.56 1.03
C ILE A 114 20.65 -11.63 -0.03
N LYS A 115 20.52 -12.51 -1.00
CA LYS A 115 21.49 -12.67 -2.09
C LYS A 115 21.68 -11.38 -2.90
N ARG A 116 20.66 -10.53 -2.98
CA ARG A 116 20.65 -9.31 -3.81
C ARG A 116 20.93 -8.04 -3.04
N GLU A 117 20.56 -8.03 -1.75
CA GLU A 117 20.67 -6.84 -0.91
C GLU A 117 21.61 -7.13 0.26
N THR A 118 22.38 -6.12 0.66
CA THR A 118 23.28 -6.24 1.80
C THR A 118 22.49 -6.21 3.10
N ILE A 119 21.94 -7.36 3.50
CA ILE A 119 21.28 -7.54 4.79
C ILE A 119 22.27 -8.25 5.72
N LYS A 120 22.74 -7.55 6.76
CA LYS A 120 23.69 -8.08 7.73
C LYS A 120 23.02 -8.33 9.08
N ASN A 121 23.49 -9.36 9.78
CA ASN A 121 23.17 -9.67 11.19
C ASN A 121 21.74 -10.13 11.50
N TYR A 122 20.89 -10.40 10.49
CA TYR A 122 19.58 -11.03 10.68
C TYR A 122 19.07 -11.69 9.40
N PHE A 123 18.15 -12.63 9.54
CA PHE A 123 17.41 -13.24 8.43
C PHE A 123 16.04 -12.56 8.31
N PRO A 124 15.67 -12.03 7.13
CA PRO A 124 14.36 -11.37 6.92
C PRO A 124 13.29 -12.41 6.61
N TYR A 125 12.69 -13.05 7.61
CA TYR A 125 11.63 -14.03 7.39
C TYR A 125 10.43 -13.42 6.69
N LEU A 126 10.03 -13.97 5.54
CA LEU A 126 8.77 -13.62 4.89
C LEU A 126 7.66 -14.42 5.56
N ILE A 127 6.74 -13.74 6.25
CA ILE A 127 5.62 -14.35 6.94
C ILE A 127 4.29 -14.00 6.25
N LYS A 128 3.28 -14.89 6.37
CA LYS A 128 1.96 -14.75 5.75
C LYS A 128 0.85 -14.80 6.80
N ASN A 129 -0.11 -13.89 6.73
CA ASN A 129 -1.37 -13.97 7.47
C ASN A 129 -2.50 -13.35 6.65
N VAL A 130 -3.42 -14.18 6.16
CA VAL A 130 -4.55 -13.76 5.30
C VAL A 130 -5.70 -13.14 6.08
N ASN A 131 -5.82 -13.48 7.38
CA ASN A 131 -6.90 -13.02 8.24
C ASN A 131 -6.55 -11.73 8.99
N SER A 132 -5.27 -11.42 9.12
CA SER A 132 -4.77 -10.20 9.75
C SER A 132 -3.57 -9.65 8.96
N PRO A 133 -3.82 -8.86 7.91
CA PRO A 133 -2.76 -8.27 7.09
C PRO A 133 -1.82 -7.34 7.86
N PHE A 134 -0.67 -7.04 7.27
CA PHE A 134 0.41 -6.28 7.90
C PHE A 134 0.35 -4.79 7.51
N PHE A 135 -0.53 -4.03 8.16
CA PHE A 135 -0.62 -2.58 7.95
C PHE A 135 0.30 -1.79 8.89
N ASP A 136 0.83 -0.66 8.40
CA ASP A 136 1.66 0.27 9.19
C ASP A 136 0.86 1.33 9.93
N THR A 137 -0.38 1.55 9.48
CA THR A 137 -1.15 2.74 9.87
C THR A 137 -2.44 2.36 10.56
N MET A 138 -2.82 3.16 11.52
CA MET A 138 -4.12 3.12 12.14
C MET A 138 -5.08 4.08 11.42
N PRO A 139 -6.32 3.70 11.18
CA PRO A 139 -6.92 2.41 11.52
C PRO A 139 -6.42 1.30 10.60
N GLN A 140 -6.24 0.10 11.18
CA GLN A 140 -5.88 -1.10 10.42
C GLN A 140 -6.98 -1.43 9.39
N ASN A 141 -6.61 -2.13 8.32
CA ASN A 141 -7.52 -2.59 7.26
C ASN A 141 -8.22 -1.43 6.50
N SER A 142 -7.68 -0.22 6.58
CA SER A 142 -8.20 0.92 5.83
C SER A 142 -7.66 0.92 4.39
N ILE A 143 -8.51 1.42 3.49
CA ILE A 143 -8.20 1.55 2.06
C ILE A 143 -7.86 3.01 1.79
N SER A 144 -6.77 3.28 1.09
CA SER A 144 -6.37 4.63 0.73
C SER A 144 -7.03 5.08 -0.57
N LEU A 145 -7.67 6.25 -0.56
CA LEU A 145 -8.23 6.92 -1.72
C LEU A 145 -7.52 8.25 -1.94
N ILE A 146 -7.09 8.50 -3.17
CA ILE A 146 -6.35 9.71 -3.55
C ILE A 146 -7.00 10.34 -4.79
N ASN A 147 -7.18 11.65 -4.76
CA ASN A 147 -7.64 12.42 -5.89
C ASN A 147 -6.46 12.82 -6.80
N ILE A 148 -6.50 12.41 -8.06
CA ILE A 148 -5.47 12.73 -9.05
C ILE A 148 -5.40 14.25 -9.27
N SER A 149 -6.52 14.97 -9.17
CA SER A 149 -6.52 16.43 -9.30
C SER A 149 -5.74 17.10 -8.17
N SER A 150 -5.76 16.54 -6.94
CA SER A 150 -4.95 17.02 -5.81
C SER A 150 -3.44 16.83 -6.07
N ILE A 151 -3.06 15.69 -6.68
CA ILE A 151 -1.67 15.46 -7.08
C ILE A 151 -1.25 16.48 -8.15
N LYS A 152 -2.08 16.71 -9.17
CA LYS A 152 -1.79 17.67 -10.24
C LYS A 152 -1.70 19.11 -9.73
N ASP A 153 -2.53 19.51 -8.77
CA ASP A 153 -2.45 20.82 -8.11
C ASP A 153 -1.13 20.95 -7.35
N PHE A 154 -0.72 19.90 -6.63
CA PHE A 154 0.54 19.85 -5.92
C PHE A 154 1.73 19.95 -6.90
N GLU A 155 1.77 19.15 -7.97
CA GLU A 155 2.79 19.22 -9.03
C GLU A 155 2.95 20.64 -9.58
N LYS A 156 1.82 21.29 -9.90
CA LYS A 156 1.81 22.67 -10.43
C LYS A 156 2.42 23.66 -9.44
N LYS A 157 2.12 23.52 -8.14
CA LYS A 157 2.60 24.46 -7.12
C LYS A 157 4.07 24.31 -6.77
N ILE A 158 4.64 23.12 -6.93
CA ILE A 158 6.07 22.88 -6.69
C ILE A 158 6.90 22.89 -7.95
N ASP A 159 6.28 23.13 -9.12
CA ASP A 159 6.89 23.06 -10.46
C ASP A 159 7.70 21.77 -10.67
N HIS A 160 7.13 20.64 -10.22
CA HIS A 160 7.81 19.34 -10.29
C HIS A 160 6.81 18.20 -10.51
N LYS A 161 7.11 17.30 -11.46
CA LYS A 161 6.29 16.11 -11.71
C LYS A 161 6.44 15.08 -10.61
N ILE A 162 5.31 14.59 -10.13
CA ILE A 162 5.23 13.59 -9.07
C ILE A 162 4.55 12.34 -9.61
N ASP A 163 5.28 11.24 -9.63
CA ASP A 163 4.66 9.96 -9.90
C ASP A 163 3.63 9.62 -8.80
N HIS A 164 2.34 9.45 -9.19
CA HIS A 164 1.25 9.20 -8.26
C HIS A 164 1.45 7.89 -7.45
N GLU A 165 2.16 6.90 -8.00
CA GLU A 165 2.42 5.62 -7.31
C GLU A 165 3.29 5.78 -6.06
N ARG A 166 4.06 6.89 -5.92
CA ARG A 166 4.80 7.23 -4.68
C ARG A 166 3.90 7.32 -3.46
N PHE A 167 2.67 7.77 -3.65
CA PHE A 167 1.68 7.87 -2.57
C PHE A 167 1.11 6.52 -2.16
N ARG A 168 1.39 5.45 -2.90
CA ARG A 168 0.98 4.08 -2.56
C ARG A 168 -0.52 3.98 -2.25
N GLY A 169 -1.33 4.71 -3.00
CA GLY A 169 -2.78 4.70 -2.91
C GLY A 169 -3.38 3.41 -3.48
N ASN A 170 -4.45 2.92 -2.86
CA ASN A 170 -5.21 1.78 -3.39
C ASN A 170 -6.18 2.21 -4.50
N ILE A 171 -6.86 3.34 -4.29
CA ILE A 171 -7.87 3.90 -5.19
C ILE A 171 -7.44 5.29 -5.62
N TYR A 172 -7.37 5.53 -6.92
CA TYR A 172 -7.16 6.87 -7.47
C TYR A 172 -8.40 7.29 -8.23
N ILE A 173 -8.91 8.47 -7.89
CA ILE A 173 -10.11 9.07 -8.47
C ILE A 173 -9.78 10.31 -9.29
N ASN A 174 -10.70 10.65 -10.19
CA ASN A 174 -10.64 11.85 -11.03
C ASN A 174 -12.01 12.52 -11.13
N ASN A 175 -12.13 13.59 -11.94
CA ASN A 175 -13.37 14.33 -12.24
C ASN A 175 -13.93 15.10 -11.04
N ILE A 176 -13.09 15.51 -10.10
CA ILE A 176 -13.44 16.44 -9.01
C ILE A 176 -12.32 17.46 -8.81
N LYS A 177 -12.66 18.60 -8.21
CA LYS A 177 -11.69 19.64 -7.87
C LYS A 177 -10.61 19.10 -6.92
N PRO A 178 -9.40 19.66 -6.96
CA PRO A 178 -8.36 19.31 -5.99
C PRO A 178 -8.86 19.41 -4.55
N TRP A 179 -8.42 18.49 -3.70
CA TRP A 179 -8.64 18.46 -2.25
C TRP A 179 -10.11 18.26 -1.82
N THR A 180 -11.04 18.09 -2.76
CA THR A 180 -12.48 17.85 -2.45
C THR A 180 -12.68 16.62 -1.57
N GLU A 181 -11.86 15.59 -1.72
CA GLU A 181 -11.91 14.35 -0.93
C GLU A 181 -11.77 14.61 0.58
N PHE A 182 -11.15 15.71 1.00
CA PHE A 182 -11.03 16.08 2.41
C PHE A 182 -12.37 16.50 3.04
N SER A 183 -13.29 17.04 2.24
CA SER A 183 -14.64 17.39 2.70
C SER A 183 -15.55 16.18 2.91
N TRP A 184 -15.09 14.99 2.55
CA TRP A 184 -15.85 13.74 2.73
C TRP A 184 -15.58 13.06 4.08
N ILE A 185 -14.66 13.57 4.90
CA ILE A 185 -14.35 13.00 6.22
C ILE A 185 -15.63 12.89 7.05
N ASN A 186 -15.80 11.75 7.72
CA ASN A 186 -16.99 11.34 8.49
C ASN A 186 -18.25 11.11 7.65
N LYS A 187 -18.17 11.22 6.31
CA LYS A 187 -19.29 10.92 5.42
C LYS A 187 -19.23 9.49 4.90
N LYS A 188 -20.40 8.97 4.58
CA LYS A 188 -20.54 7.70 3.85
C LYS A 188 -20.41 7.97 2.35
N ILE A 189 -19.64 7.13 1.68
CA ILE A 189 -19.56 7.09 0.21
C ILE A 189 -19.94 5.70 -0.29
N ILE A 190 -20.46 5.63 -1.50
CA ILE A 190 -20.87 4.40 -2.17
C ILE A 190 -20.11 4.32 -3.50
N ILE A 191 -19.47 3.19 -3.75
CA ILE A 191 -18.78 2.85 -5.00
C ILE A 191 -19.32 1.51 -5.46
N ASN A 192 -20.08 1.49 -6.55
CA ASN A 192 -20.84 0.32 -6.98
C ASN A 192 -21.71 -0.22 -5.83
N ASP A 193 -21.55 -1.47 -5.43
CA ASP A 193 -22.24 -2.13 -4.32
C ASP A 193 -21.53 -1.97 -2.96
N CYS A 194 -20.35 -1.36 -2.95
CA CYS A 194 -19.54 -1.16 -1.75
C CYS A 194 -19.82 0.18 -1.08
N SER A 195 -20.12 0.14 0.21
CA SER A 195 -20.26 1.32 1.08
C SER A 195 -19.02 1.50 1.95
N PHE A 196 -18.60 2.75 2.16
CA PHE A 196 -17.43 3.10 2.97
C PHE A 196 -17.72 4.31 3.86
N ILE A 197 -17.10 4.36 5.04
CA ILE A 197 -16.94 5.60 5.80
C ILE A 197 -15.57 6.20 5.48
N VAL A 198 -15.53 7.49 5.19
CA VAL A 198 -14.28 8.25 5.05
C VAL A 198 -13.79 8.62 6.44
N LEU A 199 -12.61 8.13 6.84
CA LEU A 199 -12.15 8.22 8.23
C LEU A 199 -11.38 9.51 8.52
N LYS A 200 -10.28 9.73 7.81
CA LYS A 200 -9.36 10.86 8.03
C LYS A 200 -8.44 11.06 6.83
N LYS A 201 -7.76 12.20 6.80
CA LYS A 201 -6.66 12.48 5.87
C LYS A 201 -5.50 11.52 6.07
N ILE A 202 -4.68 11.33 5.03
CA ILE A 202 -3.50 10.46 5.06
C ILE A 202 -2.24 11.31 5.19
N PRO A 203 -1.62 11.41 6.38
CA PRO A 203 -0.33 12.06 6.52
C PRO A 203 0.75 11.27 5.78
N ARG A 204 1.56 11.96 4.99
CA ARG A 204 2.63 11.35 4.20
C ARG A 204 3.92 11.32 4.99
N CYS A 205 4.70 10.26 4.76
CA CYS A 205 5.98 10.04 5.42
C CYS A 205 7.10 9.95 4.37
N SER A 206 8.34 9.83 4.81
CA SER A 206 9.53 9.74 3.96
C SER A 206 9.51 8.61 2.92
N ALA A 207 8.65 7.60 3.06
CA ALA A 207 8.48 6.57 2.03
C ALA A 207 8.04 7.16 0.67
N THR A 208 7.33 8.31 0.67
CA THR A 208 6.94 9.02 -0.56
C THR A 208 8.08 9.78 -1.23
N ASN A 209 9.23 9.89 -0.57
CA ASN A 209 10.42 10.55 -1.13
C ASN A 209 11.18 9.65 -2.10
N LEU A 210 10.91 8.33 -2.07
CA LEU A 210 11.58 7.38 -2.94
C LEU A 210 11.11 7.53 -4.40
N ARG A 211 12.08 7.59 -5.31
CA ARG A 211 11.81 7.45 -6.75
C ARG A 211 11.21 6.07 -7.00
N LEU A 212 10.20 6.00 -7.87
CA LEU A 212 9.54 4.74 -8.21
C LEU A 212 10.54 3.66 -8.69
N ASN A 213 10.36 2.42 -8.21
CA ASN A 213 11.21 1.27 -8.52
C ASN A 213 12.72 1.49 -8.25
N SER A 214 13.04 2.32 -7.25
CA SER A 214 14.40 2.69 -6.86
C SER A 214 14.49 2.82 -5.34
N ASP A 215 15.70 2.76 -4.81
CA ASP A 215 16.04 3.06 -3.41
C ASP A 215 16.55 4.49 -3.20
N ILE A 216 16.46 5.34 -4.24
CA ILE A 216 16.92 6.73 -4.23
C ILE A 216 15.81 7.65 -3.72
N PHE A 217 16.13 8.48 -2.74
CA PHE A 217 15.30 9.61 -2.30
C PHE A 217 15.62 10.81 -3.19
N ASP A 218 14.67 11.27 -4.01
CA ASP A 218 14.88 12.35 -4.99
C ASP A 218 14.10 13.62 -4.70
N ILE A 219 13.10 13.57 -3.82
CA ILE A 219 12.30 14.72 -3.41
C ILE A 219 11.76 14.51 -2.00
N ASN A 220 11.66 15.57 -1.19
CA ASN A 220 11.01 15.51 0.14
C ASN A 220 9.53 15.91 0.02
N VAL A 221 8.68 14.93 -0.33
CA VAL A 221 7.24 15.15 -0.54
C VAL A 221 6.52 15.70 0.70
N PRO A 222 6.70 15.15 1.93
CA PRO A 222 6.04 15.70 3.11
C PRO A 222 6.43 17.14 3.40
N GLN A 223 7.70 17.49 3.23
CA GLN A 223 8.17 18.87 3.42
C GLN A 223 7.54 19.81 2.38
N LYS A 224 7.55 19.43 1.10
CA LYS A 224 6.92 20.21 0.04
C LYS A 224 5.42 20.42 0.24
N LEU A 225 4.69 19.40 0.70
CA LEU A 225 3.28 19.54 1.06
C LEU A 225 3.08 20.55 2.19
N ARG A 226 3.94 20.51 3.23
CA ARG A 226 3.88 21.45 4.35
C ARG A 226 4.19 22.88 3.91
N GLU A 227 5.20 23.08 3.09
CA GLU A 227 5.57 24.39 2.56
C GLU A 227 4.43 25.03 1.76
N VAL A 228 3.69 24.23 0.97
CA VAL A 228 2.65 24.74 0.05
C VAL A 228 1.27 24.83 0.73
N TYR A 229 0.91 23.89 1.60
CA TYR A 229 -0.46 23.75 2.11
C TYR A 229 -0.56 23.82 3.66
N GLY A 230 0.55 23.92 4.37
CA GLY A 230 0.57 23.91 5.84
C GLY A 230 0.36 22.53 6.47
N HIS A 231 0.21 21.47 5.69
CA HIS A 231 0.02 20.08 6.14
C HIS A 231 0.81 19.09 5.29
N ILE A 232 0.89 17.83 5.76
CA ILE A 232 1.60 16.76 5.04
C ILE A 232 0.64 15.72 4.42
N ASP A 233 -0.64 16.04 4.30
CA ASP A 233 -1.67 15.08 3.93
C ASP A 233 -1.87 15.00 2.40
N MET A 234 -2.16 13.79 1.90
CA MET A 234 -2.58 13.55 0.52
C MET A 234 -3.52 12.35 0.48
N GLY A 235 -4.80 12.60 0.14
CA GLY A 235 -5.87 11.59 0.11
C GLY A 235 -6.47 11.27 1.49
N VAL A 236 -7.38 10.30 1.52
CA VAL A 236 -8.17 9.92 2.69
C VAL A 236 -8.19 8.39 2.87
N TYR A 237 -8.38 7.94 4.12
CA TYR A 237 -8.63 6.53 4.43
C TYR A 237 -10.12 6.21 4.41
N LEU A 238 -10.45 5.06 3.85
CA LEU A 238 -11.80 4.49 3.79
C LEU A 238 -11.88 3.23 4.66
N LYS A 239 -12.97 3.10 5.42
CA LYS A 239 -13.34 1.87 6.12
C LYS A 239 -14.51 1.22 5.38
N PRO A 240 -14.38 -0.01 4.86
CA PRO A 240 -15.49 -0.69 4.21
C PRO A 240 -16.56 -1.10 5.22
N LEU A 241 -17.83 -0.95 4.84
CA LEU A 241 -19.00 -1.29 5.66
C LEU A 241 -19.63 -2.62 5.27
N ASN A 242 -19.41 -3.07 4.03
CA ASN A 242 -19.90 -4.34 3.50
C ASN A 242 -18.86 -4.98 2.57
N ASN A 243 -19.11 -6.20 2.16
CA ASN A 243 -18.35 -6.88 1.11
C ASN A 243 -18.83 -6.44 -0.26
N GLY A 244 -17.98 -6.54 -1.28
CA GLY A 244 -18.32 -6.29 -2.66
C GLY A 244 -17.11 -6.20 -3.57
N THR A 245 -17.30 -5.65 -4.77
CA THR A 245 -16.23 -5.45 -5.76
C THR A 245 -16.32 -4.05 -6.34
N ILE A 246 -15.19 -3.37 -6.42
CA ILE A 246 -15.06 -2.08 -7.09
C ILE A 246 -14.23 -2.25 -8.37
N ASN A 247 -14.55 -1.49 -9.42
CA ASN A 247 -13.95 -1.58 -10.73
C ASN A 247 -13.44 -0.22 -11.20
N ILE A 248 -12.48 -0.21 -12.11
CA ILE A 248 -12.13 1.00 -12.86
C ILE A 248 -13.40 1.51 -13.56
N ASN A 249 -13.58 2.83 -13.57
CA ASN A 249 -14.73 3.58 -14.07
C ASN A 249 -16.00 3.53 -13.20
N ASP A 250 -16.02 2.82 -12.07
CA ASP A 250 -17.11 2.97 -11.11
C ASP A 250 -17.16 4.43 -10.61
N THR A 251 -18.38 4.94 -10.40
CA THR A 251 -18.61 6.29 -9.88
C THR A 251 -18.74 6.28 -8.37
N ILE A 252 -18.42 7.41 -7.73
CA ILE A 252 -18.63 7.62 -6.30
C ILE A 252 -19.90 8.44 -6.09
N LYS A 253 -20.73 7.99 -5.17
CA LYS A 253 -21.88 8.74 -4.64
C LYS A 253 -21.64 9.07 -3.17
N LEU A 254 -21.86 10.32 -2.79
CA LEU A 254 -21.97 10.73 -1.39
C LEU A 254 -23.38 10.38 -0.90
N SER A 255 -23.45 9.80 0.30
CA SER A 255 -24.72 9.42 0.93
C SER A 255 -24.90 10.15 2.25
#